data_6184f16001577634c9a0197fafaa49db
#
_entry.id   6184f16001577634c9a0197fafaa49db
#
_cell.length_a   1.000
_cell.length_b   1.000
_cell.length_c   1.000
_cell.angle_alpha   90.00
_cell.angle_beta   90.00
_cell.angle_gamma   90.00
#
_symmetry.space_group_name_H-M   'P 1'
#
loop_
_entity.id
_entity.type
_entity.pdbx_description
1 polymer ?
#
loop_
_entity_poly.entity_id
_entity_poly.type
_entity_poly.pdbx_seq_one_letter_code
_entity_poly.pdbx_strand_id
1 'polypeptide(L)'
;MTALRPSFPVERIAQEIITGPEDVVFVSGSLVEGFGNENSDLDLFLVRAEGERTEDPRLVLATVGIEGTYVDYEVYNQANMAAMSARINGTEAADLRSVWELPLDRIDLYYRTAVAEPAYNASGLKLLQRDFDREVAARLLRVWTALRSVWKLQEAREALEAGFAQQALVSGQAAVGYAADSYLAGAGEAYPNLKWRYEKIERRFGRESALFRRLWGLKSPGGRGVTAYLEDAGAFCGEMGVSGYKWGTDVLLLSQGREVRLFGVGKRRLLVQNKTLLFELNPMAAFVWKTLGRPLTRPELIERVTKRWSLAEDEARLEVDGLLRSWRRYRLVRES
;
A
#
# COMPACT_ATOMS: atom_id res chain seq x y z
N MET A 1 4.97 -20.39 -23.49
CA MET A 1 5.77 -19.44 -24.27
C MET A 1 7.08 -19.26 -23.54
N THR A 2 8.19 -19.69 -24.13
CA THR A 2 9.53 -19.49 -23.57
C THR A 2 9.79 -17.98 -23.63
N ALA A 3 9.92 -17.33 -22.49
CA ALA A 3 10.30 -15.93 -22.43
C ALA A 3 11.56 -15.76 -23.27
N LEU A 4 11.56 -14.81 -24.21
CA LEU A 4 12.76 -14.33 -24.87
C LEU A 4 13.65 -13.79 -23.75
N ARG A 5 14.59 -14.61 -23.25
CA ARG A 5 15.67 -14.09 -22.42
C ARG A 5 16.52 -13.24 -23.36
N PRO A 6 16.54 -11.91 -23.17
CA PRO A 6 17.56 -11.12 -23.84
C PRO A 6 18.91 -11.74 -23.43
N SER A 7 19.85 -11.82 -24.36
CA SER A 7 21.19 -12.33 -24.10
C SER A 7 22.01 -11.31 -23.31
N PHE A 8 21.50 -10.91 -22.14
CA PHE A 8 22.24 -10.05 -21.26
C PHE A 8 23.39 -10.85 -20.64
N PRO A 9 24.61 -10.34 -20.65
CA PRO A 9 25.75 -10.96 -19.97
C PRO A 9 25.65 -10.74 -18.45
N VAL A 10 24.57 -11.29 -17.84
CA VAL A 10 24.20 -11.08 -16.43
C VAL A 10 25.36 -11.44 -15.49
N GLU A 11 26.01 -12.57 -15.75
CA GLU A 11 27.14 -13.02 -14.92
C GLU A 11 28.32 -12.04 -14.99
N ARG A 12 28.60 -11.48 -16.16
CA ARG A 12 29.68 -10.49 -16.34
C ARG A 12 29.33 -9.17 -15.63
N ILE A 13 28.11 -8.70 -15.78
CA ILE A 13 27.62 -7.49 -15.09
C ILE A 13 27.68 -7.71 -13.58
N ALA A 14 27.25 -8.88 -13.09
CA ALA A 14 27.32 -9.22 -11.68
C ALA A 14 28.75 -9.16 -11.14
N GLN A 15 29.75 -9.63 -11.91
CA GLN A 15 31.15 -9.58 -11.51
C GLN A 15 31.71 -8.16 -11.31
N GLU A 16 31.17 -7.17 -11.99
CA GLU A 16 31.59 -5.76 -11.83
C GLU A 16 31.09 -5.12 -10.52
N ILE A 17 30.03 -5.66 -9.93
CA ILE A 17 29.42 -5.11 -8.70
C ILE A 17 29.71 -5.93 -7.44
N ILE A 18 30.24 -7.14 -7.57
CA ILE A 18 30.59 -8.02 -6.44
C ILE A 18 31.73 -7.42 -5.64
N THR A 19 31.60 -7.43 -4.32
CA THR A 19 32.62 -6.94 -3.38
C THR A 19 33.24 -8.04 -2.52
N GLY A 20 32.58 -9.20 -2.40
CA GLY A 20 33.03 -10.31 -1.59
C GLY A 20 32.58 -11.68 -2.13
N PRO A 21 33.26 -12.76 -1.79
CA PRO A 21 32.96 -14.10 -2.31
C PRO A 21 31.60 -14.65 -1.80
N GLU A 22 31.15 -14.17 -0.65
CA GLU A 22 29.90 -14.58 -0.02
C GLU A 22 28.71 -13.69 -0.44
N ASP A 23 28.96 -12.63 -1.22
CA ASP A 23 27.89 -11.78 -1.73
C ASP A 23 26.96 -12.58 -2.64
N VAL A 24 25.68 -12.20 -2.67
CA VAL A 24 24.68 -12.81 -3.53
C VAL A 24 24.19 -11.76 -4.52
N VAL A 25 24.27 -12.08 -5.83
CA VAL A 25 23.66 -11.24 -6.87
C VAL A 25 22.57 -12.02 -7.57
N PHE A 26 21.41 -11.40 -7.73
CA PHE A 26 20.30 -12.00 -8.43
C PHE A 26 19.59 -10.99 -9.36
N VAL A 27 18.91 -11.54 -10.36
CA VAL A 27 18.01 -10.82 -11.27
C VAL A 27 16.58 -11.04 -10.81
N SER A 28 15.78 -10.02 -10.91
CA SER A 28 14.34 -10.10 -10.70
C SER A 28 13.59 -9.10 -11.59
N GLY A 29 12.36 -8.76 -11.25
CA GLY A 29 11.61 -7.73 -11.97
C GLY A 29 10.92 -8.19 -13.24
N SER A 30 10.68 -7.25 -14.15
CA SER A 30 9.84 -7.50 -15.32
C SER A 30 10.39 -8.56 -16.28
N LEU A 31 11.71 -8.72 -16.37
CA LEU A 31 12.34 -9.73 -17.20
C LEU A 31 12.10 -11.15 -16.68
N VAL A 32 12.27 -11.35 -15.37
CA VAL A 32 12.01 -12.66 -14.71
C VAL A 32 10.52 -13.02 -14.76
N GLU A 33 9.67 -12.01 -14.60
CA GLU A 33 8.20 -12.14 -14.68
C GLU A 33 7.66 -12.34 -16.11
N GLY A 34 8.51 -12.19 -17.13
CA GLY A 34 8.11 -12.37 -18.53
C GLY A 34 7.31 -11.21 -19.11
N PHE A 35 7.35 -10.03 -18.48
CA PHE A 35 6.77 -8.79 -19.01
C PHE A 35 7.80 -7.91 -19.71
N GLY A 36 9.09 -8.15 -19.46
CA GLY A 36 10.15 -7.40 -20.08
C GLY A 36 10.29 -7.64 -21.58
N ASN A 37 10.85 -6.66 -22.26
CA ASN A 37 11.21 -6.70 -23.68
C ASN A 37 12.69 -6.28 -23.86
N GLU A 38 13.15 -6.21 -25.11
CA GLU A 38 14.52 -5.83 -25.45
C GLU A 38 14.97 -4.44 -24.97
N ASN A 39 14.00 -3.55 -24.67
CA ASN A 39 14.26 -2.20 -24.13
C ASN A 39 14.03 -2.11 -22.62
N SER A 40 13.79 -3.24 -21.95
CA SER A 40 13.58 -3.24 -20.50
C SER A 40 14.91 -3.16 -19.77
N ASP A 41 14.94 -2.40 -18.69
CA ASP A 41 16.07 -2.34 -17.78
C ASP A 41 16.30 -3.70 -17.12
N LEU A 42 17.53 -4.01 -16.79
CA LEU A 42 17.91 -5.17 -16.02
C LEU A 42 17.90 -4.83 -14.53
N ASP A 43 16.94 -5.36 -13.78
CA ASP A 43 16.86 -5.18 -12.33
C ASP A 43 17.83 -6.17 -11.63
N LEU A 44 18.94 -5.68 -11.08
CA LEU A 44 19.93 -6.45 -10.32
C LEU A 44 19.88 -6.11 -8.84
N PHE A 45 20.02 -7.13 -8.00
CA PHE A 45 20.01 -7.01 -6.55
C PHE A 45 21.28 -7.63 -5.99
N LEU A 46 22.08 -6.81 -5.30
CA LEU A 46 23.26 -7.25 -4.57
C LEU A 46 22.94 -7.34 -3.08
N VAL A 47 23.07 -8.50 -2.49
CA VAL A 47 22.98 -8.70 -1.04
C VAL A 47 24.37 -9.01 -0.50
N ARG A 48 24.96 -8.06 0.21
CA ARG A 48 26.25 -8.22 0.88
C ARG A 48 26.12 -9.15 2.07
N ALA A 49 27.10 -10.05 2.20
CA ALA A 49 27.16 -10.95 3.34
C ALA A 49 27.38 -10.19 4.65
N GLU A 50 28.15 -9.11 4.62
CA GLU A 50 28.48 -8.28 5.76
C GLU A 50 27.67 -6.99 5.78
N GLY A 51 27.56 -6.38 6.95
CA GLY A 51 26.92 -5.10 7.19
C GLY A 51 25.98 -5.12 8.38
N GLU A 52 25.92 -4.01 9.07
CA GLU A 52 24.99 -3.81 10.19
C GLU A 52 23.58 -3.51 9.68
N ARG A 53 22.58 -3.82 10.51
CA ARG A 53 21.20 -3.48 10.25
C ARG A 53 21.02 -1.95 10.24
N THR A 54 20.39 -1.44 9.20
CA THR A 54 20.06 -0.02 9.03
C THR A 54 18.55 0.19 9.07
N GLU A 55 18.12 1.43 9.30
CA GLU A 55 16.70 1.81 9.30
C GLU A 55 16.10 1.64 7.89
N ASP A 56 16.79 2.16 6.87
CA ASP A 56 16.46 1.84 5.46
C ASP A 56 17.23 0.58 5.05
N PRO A 57 16.57 -0.54 4.70
CA PRO A 57 17.26 -1.75 4.27
C PRO A 57 17.99 -1.58 2.94
N ARG A 58 17.60 -0.65 2.07
CA ARG A 58 18.28 -0.38 0.81
C ARG A 58 19.46 0.57 1.05
N LEU A 59 20.68 0.06 0.80
CA LEU A 59 21.90 0.83 1.00
C LEU A 59 22.22 1.73 -0.20
N VAL A 60 21.97 1.23 -1.41
CA VAL A 60 22.23 1.94 -2.67
C VAL A 60 21.13 1.62 -3.67
N LEU A 61 20.78 2.62 -4.47
CA LEU A 61 20.00 2.49 -5.71
C LEU A 61 20.75 3.28 -6.78
N ALA A 62 21.13 2.63 -7.88
CA ALA A 62 21.78 3.30 -8.99
C ALA A 62 21.36 2.69 -10.33
N THR A 63 21.31 3.56 -11.36
CA THR A 63 21.14 3.14 -12.75
C THR A 63 22.46 3.38 -13.47
N VAL A 64 23.01 2.36 -14.12
CA VAL A 64 24.26 2.43 -14.89
C VAL A 64 24.06 1.88 -16.30
N GLY A 65 24.77 2.41 -17.25
CA GLY A 65 24.85 1.84 -18.60
C GLY A 65 26.02 0.88 -18.69
N ILE A 66 25.75 -0.40 -18.96
CA ILE A 66 26.77 -1.43 -19.16
C ILE A 66 26.52 -2.08 -20.52
N GLU A 67 27.49 -2.01 -21.43
CA GLU A 67 27.44 -2.60 -22.77
C GLU A 67 26.14 -2.26 -23.56
N GLY A 68 25.65 -1.03 -23.41
CA GLY A 68 24.42 -0.56 -24.10
C GLY A 68 23.11 -0.95 -23.42
N THR A 69 23.18 -1.61 -22.27
CA THR A 69 22.02 -1.99 -21.45
C THR A 69 21.93 -1.09 -20.22
N TYR A 70 20.73 -0.63 -19.89
CA TYR A 70 20.49 0.03 -18.61
C TYR A 70 20.31 -1.04 -17.53
N VAL A 71 21.09 -0.90 -16.46
CA VAL A 71 21.07 -1.79 -15.30
C VAL A 71 20.67 -0.97 -14.09
N ASP A 72 19.52 -1.27 -13.55
CA ASP A 72 19.10 -0.77 -12.25
C ASP A 72 19.60 -1.76 -11.19
N TYR A 73 20.51 -1.32 -10.33
CA TYR A 73 20.96 -2.17 -9.25
C TYR A 73 20.66 -1.58 -7.87
N GLU A 74 20.24 -2.46 -6.99
CA GLU A 74 19.96 -2.14 -5.60
C GLU A 74 20.87 -2.96 -4.69
N VAL A 75 21.42 -2.32 -3.65
CA VAL A 75 22.32 -2.96 -2.69
C VAL A 75 21.66 -3.08 -1.34
N TYR A 76 21.71 -4.26 -0.77
CA TYR A 76 21.23 -4.63 0.55
C TYR A 76 22.33 -5.36 1.33
N ASN A 77 22.08 -5.69 2.59
CA ASN A 77 22.88 -6.65 3.34
C ASN A 77 21.99 -7.76 3.94
N GLN A 78 22.58 -8.87 4.33
CA GLN A 78 21.84 -10.03 4.86
C GLN A 78 21.05 -9.68 6.12
N ALA A 79 21.58 -8.85 7.00
CA ALA A 79 20.90 -8.46 8.24
C ALA A 79 19.59 -7.69 7.95
N ASN A 80 19.61 -6.80 6.94
CA ASN A 80 18.41 -6.07 6.52
C ASN A 80 17.39 -6.98 5.85
N MET A 81 17.85 -7.90 4.98
CA MET A 81 16.98 -8.87 4.31
C MET A 81 16.30 -9.80 5.32
N ALA A 82 17.04 -10.32 6.30
CA ALA A 82 16.50 -11.16 7.37
C ALA A 82 15.49 -10.40 8.24
N ALA A 83 15.77 -9.14 8.59
CA ALA A 83 14.83 -8.34 9.38
C ALA A 83 13.53 -8.03 8.62
N MET A 84 13.64 -7.78 7.30
CA MET A 84 12.49 -7.55 6.44
C MET A 84 11.65 -8.82 6.28
N SER A 85 12.27 -9.97 5.99
CA SER A 85 11.56 -11.24 5.84
C SER A 85 10.85 -11.63 7.13
N ALA A 86 11.51 -11.50 8.29
CA ALA A 86 10.90 -11.77 9.58
C ALA A 86 9.66 -10.89 9.84
N ARG A 87 9.73 -9.59 9.52
CA ARG A 87 8.58 -8.67 9.64
C ARG A 87 7.43 -9.10 8.75
N ILE A 88 7.70 -9.38 7.46
CA ILE A 88 6.66 -9.76 6.50
C ILE A 88 6.05 -11.11 6.86
N ASN A 89 6.85 -12.11 7.21
CA ASN A 89 6.39 -13.43 7.62
C ASN A 89 5.57 -13.39 8.91
N GLY A 90 5.90 -12.46 9.82
CA GLY A 90 5.16 -12.24 11.06
C GLY A 90 3.89 -11.42 10.90
N THR A 91 3.60 -10.87 9.70
CA THR A 91 2.40 -10.07 9.45
C THR A 91 1.24 -10.98 9.04
N GLU A 92 0.20 -11.05 9.86
CA GLU A 92 -1.02 -11.77 9.53
C GLU A 92 -1.90 -10.95 8.57
N ALA A 93 -2.39 -11.60 7.51
CA ALA A 93 -3.27 -10.94 6.53
C ALA A 93 -4.62 -10.50 7.12
N ALA A 94 -5.03 -11.07 8.25
CA ALA A 94 -6.22 -10.68 8.99
C ALA A 94 -6.00 -9.42 9.84
N ASP A 95 -4.75 -9.11 10.20
CA ASP A 95 -4.40 -7.85 10.86
C ASP A 95 -4.27 -6.74 9.81
N LEU A 96 -5.42 -6.16 9.47
CA LEU A 96 -5.52 -5.14 8.42
C LEU A 96 -4.64 -3.93 8.70
N ARG A 97 -4.42 -3.59 9.96
CA ARG A 97 -3.56 -2.48 10.36
C ARG A 97 -2.10 -2.78 10.04
N SER A 98 -1.60 -3.91 10.52
CA SER A 98 -0.21 -4.30 10.25
C SER A 98 0.06 -4.42 8.74
N VAL A 99 -0.92 -4.92 7.95
CA VAL A 99 -0.81 -4.94 6.48
C VAL A 99 -0.79 -3.54 5.89
N TRP A 100 -1.63 -2.62 6.39
CA TRP A 100 -1.65 -1.23 5.92
C TRP A 100 -0.33 -0.50 6.15
N GLU A 101 0.31 -0.75 7.28
CA GLU A 101 1.60 -0.15 7.66
C GLU A 101 2.81 -0.72 6.89
N LEU A 102 2.61 -1.82 6.14
CA LEU A 102 3.67 -2.33 5.28
C LEU A 102 3.87 -1.41 4.07
N PRO A 103 5.08 -0.91 3.85
CA PRO A 103 5.40 -0.20 2.61
C PRO A 103 5.33 -1.16 1.40
N LEU A 104 4.75 -0.71 0.29
CA LEU A 104 4.62 -1.54 -0.92
C LEU A 104 5.98 -2.00 -1.46
N ASP A 105 7.00 -1.14 -1.40
CA ASP A 105 8.36 -1.46 -1.83
C ASP A 105 8.99 -2.61 -1.03
N ARG A 106 8.55 -2.84 0.22
CA ARG A 106 9.00 -3.99 1.01
C ARG A 106 8.31 -5.28 0.58
N ILE A 107 7.01 -5.22 0.28
CA ILE A 107 6.28 -6.36 -0.30
C ILE A 107 6.86 -6.69 -1.68
N ASP A 108 7.20 -5.66 -2.48
CA ASP A 108 7.82 -5.83 -3.79
C ASP A 108 9.20 -6.50 -3.70
N LEU A 109 10.10 -5.98 -2.86
CA LEU A 109 11.42 -6.58 -2.64
C LEU A 109 11.32 -8.02 -2.12
N TYR A 110 10.42 -8.27 -1.18
CA TYR A 110 10.18 -9.61 -0.65
C TYR A 110 9.73 -10.56 -1.76
N TYR A 111 8.75 -10.15 -2.58
CA TYR A 111 8.27 -10.93 -3.73
C TYR A 111 9.40 -11.17 -4.74
N ARG A 112 10.12 -10.10 -5.13
CA ARG A 112 11.23 -10.17 -6.08
C ARG A 112 12.32 -11.12 -5.63
N THR A 113 12.64 -11.15 -4.34
CA THR A 113 13.62 -12.09 -3.78
C THR A 113 13.10 -13.53 -3.86
N ALA A 114 11.81 -13.78 -3.58
CA ALA A 114 11.21 -15.11 -3.63
C ALA A 114 11.27 -15.75 -5.04
N VAL A 115 11.14 -14.92 -6.10
CA VAL A 115 11.10 -15.39 -7.51
C VAL A 115 12.43 -15.16 -8.25
N ALA A 116 13.46 -14.68 -7.56
CA ALA A 116 14.71 -14.28 -8.15
C ALA A 116 15.46 -15.42 -8.87
N GLU A 117 16.15 -15.06 -9.95
CA GLU A 117 17.10 -15.94 -10.64
C GLU A 117 18.55 -15.57 -10.29
N PRO A 118 19.44 -16.53 -10.05
CA PRO A 118 20.81 -16.24 -9.63
C PRO A 118 21.64 -15.65 -10.78
N ALA A 119 22.41 -14.60 -10.46
CA ALA A 119 23.45 -14.05 -11.29
C ALA A 119 24.85 -14.40 -10.73
N TYR A 120 24.98 -14.45 -9.41
CA TYR A 120 26.19 -14.90 -8.72
C TYR A 120 25.82 -15.54 -7.38
N ASN A 121 26.62 -16.53 -6.94
CA ASN A 121 26.41 -17.29 -5.71
C ASN A 121 25.00 -17.91 -5.61
N ALA A 122 24.67 -18.80 -6.55
CA ALA A 122 23.36 -19.48 -6.59
C ALA A 122 23.01 -20.26 -5.31
N SER A 123 24.02 -20.78 -4.60
CA SER A 123 23.81 -21.45 -3.30
C SER A 123 23.41 -20.46 -2.20
N GLY A 124 24.04 -19.31 -2.18
CA GLY A 124 23.67 -18.21 -1.27
C GLY A 124 22.25 -17.69 -1.53
N LEU A 125 21.86 -17.54 -2.83
CA LEU A 125 20.49 -17.17 -3.17
C LEU A 125 19.47 -18.20 -2.69
N LYS A 126 19.74 -19.50 -2.92
CA LYS A 126 18.83 -20.56 -2.42
C LYS A 126 18.70 -20.55 -0.90
N LEU A 127 19.77 -20.22 -0.19
CA LEU A 127 19.72 -20.09 1.27
C LEU A 127 18.87 -18.88 1.67
N LEU A 128 19.08 -17.72 1.03
CA LEU A 128 18.30 -16.50 1.24
C LEU A 128 16.80 -16.75 0.98
N GLN A 129 16.46 -17.37 -0.14
CA GLN A 129 15.09 -17.63 -0.56
C GLN A 129 14.27 -18.52 0.39
N ARG A 130 14.90 -19.25 1.33
CA ARG A 130 14.17 -20.05 2.33
C ARG A 130 13.23 -19.21 3.21
N ASP A 131 13.58 -17.95 3.40
CA ASP A 131 12.83 -17.03 4.25
C ASP A 131 11.84 -16.15 3.44
N PHE A 132 11.73 -16.38 2.13
CA PHE A 132 10.92 -15.60 1.21
C PHE A 132 9.93 -16.49 0.47
N ASP A 133 8.65 -16.32 0.74
CA ASP A 133 7.56 -17.11 0.15
C ASP A 133 6.65 -16.21 -0.70
N ARG A 134 6.59 -16.46 -2.01
CA ARG A 134 5.73 -15.71 -2.93
C ARG A 134 4.27 -15.73 -2.54
N GLU A 135 3.79 -16.81 -1.90
CA GLU A 135 2.39 -16.92 -1.47
C GLU A 135 2.11 -16.02 -0.25
N VAL A 136 3.09 -15.82 0.63
CA VAL A 136 3.01 -14.81 1.70
C VAL A 136 2.89 -13.42 1.07
N ALA A 137 3.77 -13.08 0.12
CA ALA A 137 3.69 -11.81 -0.58
C ALA A 137 2.34 -11.61 -1.28
N ALA A 138 1.84 -12.64 -1.98
CA ALA A 138 0.56 -12.60 -2.69
C ALA A 138 -0.62 -12.32 -1.73
N ARG A 139 -0.66 -13.02 -0.59
CA ARG A 139 -1.71 -12.80 0.42
C ARG A 139 -1.69 -11.37 0.97
N LEU A 140 -0.50 -10.86 1.32
CA LEU A 140 -0.36 -9.51 1.85
C LEU A 140 -0.66 -8.44 0.79
N LEU A 141 -0.18 -8.63 -0.44
CA LEU A 141 -0.47 -7.73 -1.54
C LEU A 141 -1.97 -7.65 -1.83
N ARG A 142 -2.65 -8.80 -1.83
CA ARG A 142 -4.11 -8.86 -1.99
C ARG A 142 -4.83 -7.97 -0.98
N VAL A 143 -4.51 -8.11 0.30
CA VAL A 143 -5.13 -7.33 1.37
C VAL A 143 -4.71 -5.86 1.27
N TRP A 144 -3.43 -5.59 1.06
CA TRP A 144 -2.89 -4.23 0.95
C TRP A 144 -3.58 -3.43 -0.17
N THR A 145 -3.70 -4.03 -1.36
CA THR A 145 -4.36 -3.38 -2.50
C THR A 145 -5.87 -3.27 -2.30
N ALA A 146 -6.53 -4.23 -1.65
CA ALA A 146 -7.93 -4.12 -1.27
C ALA A 146 -8.18 -2.92 -0.36
N LEU A 147 -7.38 -2.77 0.69
CA LEU A 147 -7.46 -1.63 1.61
C LEU A 147 -7.23 -0.29 0.88
N ARG A 148 -6.25 -0.23 -0.03
CA ARG A 148 -6.00 0.97 -0.84
C ARG A 148 -7.16 1.28 -1.78
N SER A 149 -7.79 0.26 -2.36
CA SER A 149 -8.97 0.43 -3.21
C SER A 149 -10.13 1.09 -2.45
N VAL A 150 -10.49 0.52 -1.31
CA VAL A 150 -11.60 1.02 -0.49
C VAL A 150 -11.32 2.44 0.00
N TRP A 151 -10.09 2.73 0.43
CA TRP A 151 -9.69 4.08 0.82
C TRP A 151 -9.82 5.08 -0.33
N LYS A 152 -9.29 4.74 -1.51
CA LYS A 152 -9.36 5.63 -2.66
C LYS A 152 -10.79 5.86 -3.13
N LEU A 153 -11.67 4.88 -3.01
CA LEU A 153 -13.08 5.04 -3.32
C LEU A 153 -13.79 5.98 -2.33
N GLN A 154 -13.44 5.89 -1.04
CA GLN A 154 -13.96 6.81 -0.03
C GLN A 154 -13.45 8.24 -0.27
N GLU A 155 -12.14 8.40 -0.49
CA GLU A 155 -11.54 9.70 -0.84
C GLU A 155 -12.21 10.33 -2.07
N ALA A 156 -12.53 9.51 -3.08
CA ALA A 156 -13.22 9.97 -4.27
C ALA A 156 -14.63 10.51 -3.96
N ARG A 157 -15.40 9.83 -3.09
CA ARG A 157 -16.73 10.26 -2.67
C ARG A 157 -16.68 11.56 -1.86
N GLU A 158 -15.76 11.63 -0.90
CA GLU A 158 -15.54 12.83 -0.09
C GLU A 158 -15.12 14.04 -0.95
N ALA A 159 -14.25 13.83 -1.93
CA ALA A 159 -13.84 14.86 -2.88
C ALA A 159 -15.03 15.35 -3.74
N LEU A 160 -15.89 14.43 -4.21
CA LEU A 160 -17.08 14.79 -4.97
C LEU A 160 -18.07 15.60 -4.13
N GLU A 161 -18.33 15.18 -2.90
CA GLU A 161 -19.21 15.90 -1.94
C GLU A 161 -18.67 17.32 -1.64
N ALA A 162 -17.35 17.47 -1.63
CA ALA A 162 -16.67 18.76 -1.45
C ALA A 162 -16.61 19.61 -2.73
N GLY A 163 -17.14 19.12 -3.87
CA GLY A 163 -17.12 19.84 -5.15
C GLY A 163 -15.84 19.68 -5.97
N PHE A 164 -14.89 18.81 -5.56
CA PHE A 164 -13.62 18.58 -6.25
C PHE A 164 -13.73 17.42 -7.26
N ALA A 165 -14.48 17.63 -8.34
CA ALA A 165 -14.81 16.58 -9.32
C ALA A 165 -13.56 15.93 -9.96
N GLN A 166 -12.50 16.69 -10.26
CA GLN A 166 -11.27 16.14 -10.84
C GLN A 166 -10.53 15.24 -9.85
N GLN A 167 -10.42 15.67 -8.59
CA GLN A 167 -9.82 14.86 -7.53
C GLN A 167 -10.62 13.57 -7.30
N ALA A 168 -11.94 13.68 -7.30
CA ALA A 168 -12.83 12.54 -7.18
C ALA A 168 -12.60 11.50 -8.31
N LEU A 169 -12.43 11.97 -9.55
CA LEU A 169 -12.15 11.11 -10.69
C LEU A 169 -10.80 10.39 -10.54
N VAL A 170 -9.73 11.12 -10.20
CA VAL A 170 -8.37 10.54 -10.03
C VAL A 170 -8.39 9.48 -8.93
N SER A 171 -9.00 9.78 -7.78
CA SER A 171 -9.09 8.82 -6.67
C SER A 171 -9.98 7.61 -7.03
N GLY A 172 -11.06 7.81 -7.78
CA GLY A 172 -11.90 6.72 -8.31
C GLY A 172 -11.15 5.79 -9.27
N GLN A 173 -10.35 6.34 -10.17
CA GLN A 173 -9.49 5.56 -11.09
C GLN A 173 -8.43 4.74 -10.31
N ALA A 174 -7.83 5.34 -9.29
CA ALA A 174 -6.90 4.64 -8.41
C ALA A 174 -7.58 3.49 -7.65
N ALA A 175 -8.81 3.71 -7.15
CA ALA A 175 -9.60 2.67 -6.47
C ALA A 175 -9.85 1.46 -7.38
N VAL A 176 -10.30 1.69 -8.62
CA VAL A 176 -10.51 0.65 -9.64
C VAL A 176 -9.23 -0.12 -9.91
N GLY A 177 -8.10 0.59 -10.06
CA GLY A 177 -6.81 -0.04 -10.27
C GLY A 177 -6.40 -0.97 -9.13
N TYR A 178 -6.47 -0.49 -7.89
CA TYR A 178 -6.15 -1.31 -6.72
C TYR A 178 -7.10 -2.49 -6.53
N ALA A 179 -8.40 -2.35 -6.87
CA ALA A 179 -9.33 -3.48 -6.82
C ALA A 179 -8.93 -4.58 -7.79
N ALA A 180 -8.55 -4.21 -9.02
CA ALA A 180 -8.05 -5.15 -10.00
C ALA A 180 -6.76 -5.85 -9.53
N ASP A 181 -5.81 -5.11 -8.93
CA ASP A 181 -4.57 -5.70 -8.40
C ASP A 181 -4.83 -6.65 -7.23
N SER A 182 -5.80 -6.35 -6.37
CA SER A 182 -6.22 -7.26 -5.30
C SER A 182 -6.76 -8.57 -5.86
N TYR A 183 -7.63 -8.49 -6.87
CA TYR A 183 -8.18 -9.66 -7.55
C TYR A 183 -7.08 -10.48 -8.23
N LEU A 184 -6.16 -9.82 -8.94
CA LEU A 184 -5.01 -10.44 -9.62
C LEU A 184 -4.11 -11.17 -8.64
N ALA A 185 -3.75 -10.56 -7.51
CA ALA A 185 -2.95 -11.21 -6.49
C ALA A 185 -3.63 -12.48 -5.94
N GLY A 186 -4.96 -12.44 -5.74
CA GLY A 186 -5.75 -13.62 -5.38
C GLY A 186 -5.83 -14.69 -6.46
N ALA A 187 -5.65 -14.32 -7.73
CA ALA A 187 -5.64 -15.22 -8.88
C ALA A 187 -4.24 -15.76 -9.23
N GLY A 188 -3.21 -15.45 -8.42
CA GLY A 188 -1.83 -15.90 -8.63
C GLY A 188 -0.96 -14.96 -9.47
N GLU A 189 -1.47 -13.79 -9.85
CA GLU A 189 -0.72 -12.72 -10.54
C GLU A 189 -0.25 -11.66 -9.53
N ALA A 190 0.68 -12.05 -8.68
CA ALA A 190 1.07 -11.29 -7.49
C ALA A 190 2.31 -10.42 -7.68
N TYR A 191 2.79 -10.19 -8.90
CA TYR A 191 3.88 -9.25 -9.13
C TYR A 191 3.45 -7.83 -8.70
N PRO A 192 4.08 -7.20 -7.69
CA PRO A 192 3.56 -5.99 -7.07
C PRO A 192 3.61 -4.74 -7.93
N ASN A 193 4.33 -4.76 -9.06
CA ASN A 193 4.44 -3.62 -9.93
C ASN A 193 3.12 -3.35 -10.67
N LEU A 194 2.50 -2.21 -10.33
CA LEU A 194 1.15 -1.83 -10.77
C LEU A 194 1.09 -1.43 -12.25
N LYS A 195 2.23 -1.07 -12.87
CA LYS A 195 2.27 -0.71 -14.30
C LYS A 195 1.88 -1.88 -15.22
N TRP A 196 2.11 -3.13 -14.77
CA TRP A 196 1.85 -4.34 -15.53
C TRP A 196 0.45 -4.93 -15.34
N ARG A 197 -0.49 -4.16 -14.81
CA ARG A 197 -1.86 -4.63 -14.50
C ARG A 197 -2.57 -5.22 -15.69
N TYR A 198 -2.53 -4.55 -16.83
CA TYR A 198 -3.22 -5.01 -18.04
C TYR A 198 -2.57 -6.27 -18.62
N GLU A 199 -1.27 -6.34 -18.65
CA GLU A 199 -0.48 -7.49 -19.08
C GLU A 199 -0.72 -8.70 -18.16
N LYS A 200 -0.82 -8.49 -16.85
CA LYS A 200 -1.21 -9.53 -15.86
C LYS A 200 -2.61 -10.07 -16.15
N ILE A 201 -3.58 -9.19 -16.45
CA ILE A 201 -4.94 -9.60 -16.82
C ILE A 201 -4.92 -10.36 -18.14
N GLU A 202 -4.22 -9.87 -19.14
CA GLU A 202 -4.12 -10.51 -20.45
C GLU A 202 -3.48 -11.90 -20.34
N ARG A 203 -2.40 -12.03 -19.60
CA ARG A 203 -1.71 -13.31 -19.34
C ARG A 203 -2.63 -14.31 -18.65
N ARG A 204 -3.37 -13.89 -17.64
CA ARG A 204 -4.16 -14.77 -16.79
C ARG A 204 -5.53 -15.11 -17.35
N PHE A 205 -6.20 -14.15 -17.95
CA PHE A 205 -7.60 -14.24 -18.34
C PHE A 205 -7.85 -14.04 -19.85
N GLY A 206 -6.86 -13.53 -20.57
CA GLY A 206 -6.97 -13.16 -21.97
C GLY A 206 -7.48 -11.72 -22.17
N ARG A 207 -7.06 -11.12 -23.29
CA ARG A 207 -7.41 -9.74 -23.68
C ARG A 207 -8.91 -9.54 -23.92
N GLU A 208 -9.61 -10.60 -24.37
CA GLU A 208 -11.04 -10.59 -24.61
C GLU A 208 -11.87 -10.96 -23.37
N SER A 209 -11.26 -11.09 -22.20
CA SER A 209 -11.98 -11.39 -20.97
C SER A 209 -12.93 -10.26 -20.56
N ALA A 210 -14.00 -10.62 -19.85
CA ALA A 210 -14.92 -9.64 -19.27
C ALA A 210 -14.20 -8.67 -18.33
N LEU A 211 -13.24 -9.19 -17.56
CA LEU A 211 -12.43 -8.37 -16.64
C LEU A 211 -11.62 -7.32 -17.39
N PHE A 212 -10.91 -7.71 -18.49
CA PHE A 212 -10.13 -6.78 -19.29
C PHE A 212 -11.01 -5.67 -19.85
N ARG A 213 -12.12 -6.04 -20.51
CA ARG A 213 -13.05 -5.06 -21.09
C ARG A 213 -13.66 -4.13 -20.04
N ARG A 214 -14.04 -4.68 -18.88
CA ARG A 214 -14.63 -3.93 -17.78
C ARG A 214 -13.64 -2.90 -17.21
N LEU A 215 -12.40 -3.32 -16.93
CA LEU A 215 -11.35 -2.44 -16.43
C LEU A 215 -10.97 -1.37 -17.47
N TRP A 216 -10.84 -1.75 -18.74
CA TRP A 216 -10.52 -0.82 -19.82
C TRP A 216 -11.61 0.26 -19.99
N GLY A 217 -12.89 -0.13 -19.89
CA GLY A 217 -14.03 0.79 -19.93
C GLY A 217 -14.07 1.78 -18.76
N LEU A 218 -13.42 1.45 -17.65
CA LEU A 218 -13.28 2.32 -16.46
C LEU A 218 -12.02 3.19 -16.46
N LYS A 219 -11.21 3.15 -17.54
CA LYS A 219 -10.00 3.98 -17.66
C LYS A 219 -10.33 5.49 -17.73
N SER A 220 -11.50 5.82 -18.25
CA SER A 220 -11.98 7.21 -18.29
C SER A 220 -13.50 7.25 -18.11
N PRO A 221 -14.08 8.41 -17.74
CA PRO A 221 -15.54 8.55 -17.60
C PRO A 221 -16.29 8.41 -18.91
N GLY A 222 -15.65 8.51 -20.08
CA GLY A 222 -16.28 8.26 -21.39
C GLY A 222 -17.47 9.17 -21.70
N GLY A 223 -17.45 10.45 -21.26
CA GLY A 223 -18.56 11.40 -21.42
C GLY A 223 -19.63 11.30 -20.32
N ARG A 224 -19.56 10.33 -19.43
CA ARG A 224 -20.43 10.22 -18.23
C ARG A 224 -19.98 11.24 -17.18
N GLY A 225 -20.89 11.77 -16.40
CA GLY A 225 -20.54 12.61 -15.25
C GLY A 225 -19.74 11.83 -14.20
N VAL A 226 -18.99 12.56 -13.37
CA VAL A 226 -18.12 11.96 -12.34
C VAL A 226 -18.92 11.09 -11.36
N THR A 227 -20.16 11.49 -11.01
CA THR A 227 -21.04 10.72 -10.13
C THR A 227 -21.29 9.32 -10.71
N ALA A 228 -21.75 9.23 -11.96
CA ALA A 228 -22.02 7.96 -12.63
C ALA A 228 -20.74 7.11 -12.76
N TYR A 229 -19.59 7.74 -13.01
CA TYR A 229 -18.32 7.05 -13.00
C TYR A 229 -18.00 6.43 -11.65
N LEU A 230 -18.21 7.14 -10.55
CA LEU A 230 -17.90 6.63 -9.20
C LEU A 230 -18.87 5.52 -8.76
N GLU A 231 -20.12 5.55 -9.24
CA GLU A 231 -21.08 4.44 -9.05
C GLU A 231 -20.57 3.17 -9.75
N ASP A 232 -20.14 3.29 -11.01
CA ASP A 232 -19.56 2.18 -11.78
C ASP A 232 -18.24 1.67 -11.16
N ALA A 233 -17.39 2.58 -10.68
CA ALA A 233 -16.15 2.23 -9.98
C ALA A 233 -16.45 1.47 -8.68
N GLY A 234 -17.47 1.90 -7.93
CA GLY A 234 -17.93 1.21 -6.72
C GLY A 234 -18.45 -0.20 -7.02
N ALA A 235 -19.26 -0.35 -8.09
CA ALA A 235 -19.74 -1.64 -8.55
C ALA A 235 -18.58 -2.57 -8.92
N PHE A 236 -17.61 -2.07 -9.69
CA PHE A 236 -16.41 -2.83 -10.04
C PHE A 236 -15.60 -3.26 -8.80
N CYS A 237 -15.41 -2.39 -7.84
CA CYS A 237 -14.76 -2.74 -6.57
C CYS A 237 -15.51 -3.87 -5.84
N GLY A 238 -16.85 -3.85 -5.88
CA GLY A 238 -17.69 -4.94 -5.37
C GLY A 238 -17.47 -6.26 -6.12
N GLU A 239 -17.47 -6.22 -7.46
CA GLU A 239 -17.20 -7.36 -8.34
C GLU A 239 -15.82 -8.00 -8.04
N MET A 240 -14.81 -7.18 -7.71
CA MET A 240 -13.45 -7.64 -7.35
C MET A 240 -13.34 -8.13 -5.89
N GLY A 241 -14.44 -8.13 -5.14
CA GLY A 241 -14.50 -8.66 -3.77
C GLY A 241 -13.81 -7.78 -2.71
N VAL A 242 -13.52 -6.50 -3.02
CA VAL A 242 -12.85 -5.61 -2.05
C VAL A 242 -13.81 -4.91 -1.10
N SER A 243 -15.12 -4.95 -1.35
CA SER A 243 -16.14 -4.30 -0.51
C SER A 243 -16.27 -4.91 0.90
N GLY A 244 -15.76 -6.13 1.10
CA GLY A 244 -15.72 -6.79 2.42
C GLY A 244 -14.63 -6.22 3.35
N TYR A 245 -13.66 -5.48 2.81
CA TYR A 245 -12.63 -4.83 3.60
C TYR A 245 -13.18 -3.50 4.13
N LYS A 246 -13.39 -3.44 5.43
CA LYS A 246 -13.77 -2.17 6.07
C LYS A 246 -12.56 -1.27 6.10
N TRP A 247 -12.58 -0.26 5.22
CA TRP A 247 -11.53 0.74 5.18
C TRP A 247 -11.68 1.68 6.34
N GLY A 248 -10.60 1.99 6.63
CA GLY A 248 -9.69 3.06 6.78
C GLY A 248 -9.78 3.75 8.06
N THR A 249 -10.86 4.31 8.50
CA THR A 249 -11.04 4.85 9.85
C THR A 249 -10.92 3.77 10.94
N ASP A 250 -11.06 2.49 10.57
CA ASP A 250 -10.95 1.36 11.50
C ASP A 250 -9.50 0.86 11.66
N VAL A 251 -8.61 1.26 10.77
CA VAL A 251 -7.19 0.83 10.73
C VAL A 251 -6.25 1.99 11.04
N LEU A 252 -6.61 3.21 10.61
CA LEU A 252 -5.80 4.40 10.86
C LEU A 252 -5.78 4.79 12.33
N LEU A 253 -4.61 5.19 12.79
CA LEU A 253 -4.45 5.81 14.08
C LEU A 253 -4.90 7.26 14.02
N LEU A 254 -5.93 7.56 14.78
CA LEU A 254 -6.42 8.91 14.99
C LEU A 254 -5.63 9.54 16.14
N SER A 255 -5.18 10.77 15.96
CA SER A 255 -4.51 11.56 17.00
C SER A 255 -4.88 13.03 16.90
N GLN A 256 -4.61 13.79 17.97
CA GLN A 256 -4.82 15.22 17.95
C GLN A 256 -3.91 15.91 16.94
N GLY A 257 -4.44 16.92 16.23
CA GLY A 257 -3.65 17.81 15.39
C GLY A 257 -2.58 18.58 16.16
N ARG A 258 -1.50 18.95 15.46
CA ARG A 258 -0.47 19.82 16.08
C ARG A 258 -1.07 21.18 16.40
N GLU A 259 -0.58 21.79 17.50
CA GLU A 259 -0.96 23.16 17.90
C GLU A 259 -2.41 23.37 18.32
N VAL A 260 -3.20 22.30 18.43
CA VAL A 260 -4.57 22.35 18.94
C VAL A 260 -4.56 22.04 20.43
N ARG A 261 -5.16 22.92 21.21
CA ARG A 261 -5.21 22.78 22.67
C ARG A 261 -6.64 22.87 23.17
N LEU A 262 -6.92 22.07 24.19
CA LEU A 262 -8.19 22.11 24.91
C LEU A 262 -8.03 22.99 26.15
N PHE A 263 -8.82 24.05 26.21
CA PHE A 263 -8.89 24.94 27.36
C PHE A 263 -10.19 24.75 28.14
N GLY A 264 -10.12 24.87 29.45
CA GLY A 264 -11.29 24.92 30.34
C GLY A 264 -11.50 26.33 30.87
N VAL A 265 -12.70 26.87 30.62
CA VAL A 265 -13.12 28.17 31.22
C VAL A 265 -14.45 27.92 31.96
N GLY A 266 -14.39 27.77 33.26
CA GLY A 266 -15.53 27.31 34.05
C GLY A 266 -16.00 25.92 33.59
N LYS A 267 -17.28 25.80 33.22
CA LYS A 267 -17.86 24.56 32.70
C LYS A 267 -17.62 24.35 31.19
N ARG A 268 -17.15 25.39 30.49
CA ARG A 268 -16.96 25.35 29.04
C ARG A 268 -15.64 24.64 28.68
N ARG A 269 -15.61 23.94 27.58
CA ARG A 269 -14.43 23.27 27.00
C ARG A 269 -14.23 23.78 25.58
N LEU A 270 -13.10 24.43 25.34
CA LEU A 270 -12.82 25.21 24.14
C LEU A 270 -11.61 24.61 23.42
N LEU A 271 -11.76 24.28 22.14
CA LEU A 271 -10.63 23.98 21.26
C LEU A 271 -10.07 25.25 20.66
N VAL A 272 -8.78 25.45 20.82
CA VAL A 272 -8.06 26.64 20.35
C VAL A 272 -6.85 26.20 19.52
N GLN A 273 -6.70 26.79 18.35
CA GLN A 273 -5.52 26.62 17.47
C GLN A 273 -4.96 28.00 17.14
N ASN A 274 -3.65 28.18 17.29
CA ASN A 274 -2.98 29.44 16.98
C ASN A 274 -3.67 30.68 17.62
N LYS A 275 -4.10 30.54 18.88
CA LYS A 275 -4.84 31.56 19.64
C LYS A 275 -6.27 31.86 19.11
N THR A 276 -6.72 31.16 18.10
CA THR A 276 -8.10 31.30 17.56
C THR A 276 -8.99 30.23 18.16
N LEU A 277 -10.14 30.65 18.71
CA LEU A 277 -11.19 29.74 19.16
C LEU A 277 -11.85 29.08 17.95
N LEU A 278 -11.82 27.74 17.92
CA LEU A 278 -12.41 26.95 16.84
C LEU A 278 -13.76 26.38 17.24
N PHE A 279 -13.84 25.74 18.41
CA PHE A 279 -15.03 25.04 18.87
C PHE A 279 -15.22 25.16 20.37
N GLU A 280 -16.47 25.28 20.77
CA GLU A 280 -16.90 24.92 22.11
C GLU A 280 -17.41 23.47 22.08
N LEU A 281 -16.84 22.63 22.94
CA LEU A 281 -17.13 21.21 22.96
C LEU A 281 -18.17 20.87 24.02
N ASN A 282 -19.14 20.05 23.63
CA ASN A 282 -20.00 19.37 24.59
C ASN A 282 -19.17 18.31 25.37
N PRO A 283 -19.71 17.73 26.46
CA PRO A 283 -18.96 16.76 27.28
C PRO A 283 -18.44 15.56 26.50
N MET A 284 -19.21 15.04 25.52
CA MET A 284 -18.81 13.92 24.69
C MET A 284 -17.66 14.31 23.74
N ALA A 285 -17.78 15.40 23.03
CA ALA A 285 -16.72 15.90 22.14
C ALA A 285 -15.43 16.20 22.93
N ALA A 286 -15.53 16.76 24.12
CA ALA A 286 -14.36 16.99 25.00
C ALA A 286 -13.70 15.70 25.47
N PHE A 287 -14.49 14.66 25.73
CA PHE A 287 -13.96 13.33 26.04
C PHE A 287 -13.27 12.70 24.84
N VAL A 288 -13.92 12.67 23.67
CA VAL A 288 -13.34 12.17 22.42
C VAL A 288 -12.02 12.88 22.13
N TRP A 289 -11.99 14.21 22.23
CA TRP A 289 -10.77 14.99 22.06
C TRP A 289 -9.66 14.56 23.02
N LYS A 290 -9.95 14.46 24.31
CA LYS A 290 -8.95 14.02 25.30
C LYS A 290 -8.44 12.61 25.03
N THR A 291 -9.32 11.74 24.59
CA THR A 291 -9.00 10.34 24.26
C THR A 291 -8.03 10.25 23.09
N LEU A 292 -8.12 11.14 22.11
CA LEU A 292 -7.19 11.29 20.99
C LEU A 292 -5.81 11.84 21.36
N GLY A 293 -5.57 12.18 22.62
CA GLY A 293 -4.24 12.52 23.13
C GLY A 293 -3.23 11.37 23.05
N ARG A 294 -3.73 10.15 22.83
CA ARG A 294 -2.94 8.97 22.44
C ARG A 294 -3.50 8.45 21.11
N PRO A 295 -2.62 8.05 20.18
CA PRO A 295 -3.07 7.45 18.93
C PRO A 295 -3.94 6.22 19.20
N LEU A 296 -5.10 6.14 18.55
CA LEU A 296 -6.01 4.99 18.62
C LEU A 296 -6.85 4.91 17.36
N THR A 297 -7.37 3.72 17.10
CA THR A 297 -8.23 3.48 15.94
C THR A 297 -9.65 4.01 16.19
N ARG A 298 -10.42 4.18 15.12
CA ARG A 298 -11.82 4.57 15.21
C ARG A 298 -12.68 3.58 16.01
N PRO A 299 -12.57 2.24 15.81
CA PRO A 299 -13.29 1.27 16.64
C PRO A 299 -12.99 1.40 18.15
N GLU A 300 -11.72 1.55 18.50
CA GLU A 300 -11.33 1.78 19.91
C GLU A 300 -11.95 3.06 20.49
N LEU A 301 -12.05 4.12 19.67
CA LEU A 301 -12.69 5.36 20.06
C LEU A 301 -14.19 5.18 20.25
N ILE A 302 -14.86 4.47 19.34
CA ILE A 302 -16.31 4.13 19.43
C ILE A 302 -16.54 3.30 20.68
N GLU A 303 -15.76 2.25 20.93
CA GLU A 303 -15.88 1.41 22.12
C GLU A 303 -15.78 2.22 23.41
N ARG A 304 -14.84 3.16 23.49
CA ARG A 304 -14.69 4.04 24.68
C ARG A 304 -15.89 4.96 24.87
N VAL A 305 -16.45 5.49 23.79
CA VAL A 305 -17.67 6.32 23.84
C VAL A 305 -18.87 5.48 24.28
N THR A 306 -19.06 4.31 23.68
CA THR A 306 -20.08 3.32 24.06
C THR A 306 -20.04 3.02 25.56
N LYS A 307 -18.86 2.66 26.08
CA LYS A 307 -18.70 2.37 27.52
C LYS A 307 -18.95 3.58 28.42
N ARG A 308 -18.51 4.77 27.99
CA ARG A 308 -18.61 5.98 28.82
C ARG A 308 -20.03 6.52 28.97
N TRP A 309 -20.84 6.41 27.91
CA TRP A 309 -22.21 6.95 27.86
C TRP A 309 -23.29 5.87 27.84
N SER A 310 -22.91 4.59 27.87
CA SER A 310 -23.84 3.46 27.80
C SER A 310 -24.76 3.54 26.57
N LEU A 311 -24.22 3.99 25.43
CA LEU A 311 -24.91 4.08 24.15
C LEU A 311 -24.89 2.74 23.43
N ALA A 312 -25.83 2.53 22.50
CA ALA A 312 -25.71 1.49 21.50
C ALA A 312 -24.50 1.77 20.58
N GLU A 313 -23.86 0.73 20.04
CA GLU A 313 -22.67 0.90 19.20
C GLU A 313 -22.93 1.81 18.00
N ASP A 314 -24.10 1.64 17.34
CA ASP A 314 -24.47 2.44 16.18
C ASP A 314 -24.68 3.92 16.52
N GLU A 315 -25.22 4.22 17.70
CA GLU A 315 -25.38 5.59 18.19
C GLU A 315 -24.01 6.21 18.49
N ALA A 316 -23.14 5.49 19.21
CA ALA A 316 -21.77 5.94 19.48
C ALA A 316 -20.98 6.16 18.17
N ARG A 317 -21.20 5.31 17.17
CA ARG A 317 -20.61 5.42 15.83
C ARG A 317 -21.04 6.70 15.13
N LEU A 318 -22.33 7.02 15.11
CA LEU A 318 -22.85 8.24 14.49
C LEU A 318 -22.27 9.50 15.13
N GLU A 319 -22.19 9.54 16.46
CA GLU A 319 -21.65 10.66 17.21
C GLU A 319 -20.14 10.85 16.93
N VAL A 320 -19.37 9.78 17.03
CA VAL A 320 -17.92 9.80 16.74
C VAL A 320 -17.66 10.24 15.31
N ASP A 321 -18.37 9.69 14.34
CA ASP A 321 -18.20 10.02 12.92
C ASP A 321 -18.55 11.47 12.63
N GLY A 322 -19.61 11.99 13.25
CA GLY A 322 -19.98 13.39 13.15
C GLY A 322 -18.88 14.33 13.65
N LEU A 323 -18.29 14.00 14.79
CA LEU A 323 -17.17 14.76 15.36
C LEU A 323 -15.91 14.66 14.49
N LEU A 324 -15.51 13.45 14.07
CA LEU A 324 -14.34 13.25 13.24
C LEU A 324 -14.48 13.96 11.89
N ARG A 325 -15.64 13.89 11.24
CA ARG A 325 -15.92 14.60 9.98
C ARG A 325 -15.76 16.10 10.14
N SER A 326 -16.33 16.67 11.21
CA SER A 326 -16.18 18.09 11.52
C SER A 326 -14.71 18.47 11.75
N TRP A 327 -13.98 17.69 12.55
CA TRP A 327 -12.60 17.99 12.92
C TRP A 327 -11.61 17.78 11.78
N ARG A 328 -11.81 16.80 10.88
CA ARG A 328 -11.02 16.64 9.67
C ARG A 328 -11.07 17.88 8.78
N ARG A 329 -12.23 18.46 8.60
CA ARG A 329 -12.43 19.70 7.81
C ARG A 329 -11.51 20.83 8.29
N TYR A 330 -11.23 20.89 9.57
CA TYR A 330 -10.39 21.91 10.19
C TYR A 330 -8.97 21.39 10.51
N ARG A 331 -8.61 20.21 10.04
CA ARG A 331 -7.30 19.57 10.27
C ARG A 331 -6.95 19.43 11.76
N LEU A 332 -7.95 19.27 12.61
CA LEU A 332 -7.78 19.11 14.05
C LEU A 332 -7.38 17.69 14.43
N VAL A 333 -7.71 16.70 13.63
CA VAL A 333 -7.35 15.29 13.80
C VAL A 333 -6.40 14.88 12.70
N ARG A 334 -5.41 14.06 13.05
CA ARG A 334 -4.46 13.44 12.15
C ARG A 334 -4.78 11.97 12.02
N GLU A 335 -4.52 11.47 10.86
CA GLU A 335 -4.59 10.06 10.51
C GLU A 335 -3.18 9.61 10.10
N SER A 336 -2.70 8.52 10.69
CA SER A 336 -1.38 7.94 10.41
C SER A 336 -1.47 6.42 10.27
#